data_00a60a213691cc653ee90e4deaad1f96
#
_entry.id   00a60a213691cc653ee90e4deaad1f96
#
_cell.length_a   1.000
_cell.length_b   1.000
_cell.length_c   1.000
_cell.angle_alpha   90.00
_cell.angle_beta   90.00
_cell.angle_gamma   90.00
#
_symmetry.space_group_name_H-M   'P 1'
#
loop_
_entity.id
_entity.type
_entity.pdbx_description
1 polymer ?
#
loop_
_entity_poly.entity_id
_entity_poly.type
_entity_poly.pdbx_seq_one_letter_code
_entity_poly.pdbx_strand_id
1 'polypeptide(L)'
;MKFNYLPILLIVAFIPNSWAKKPRPKVPDSNKIESIYFEDNRRLVLNEGTEEEYQLSKSVAAQISISKLKLKTPEEYTFEYENIKNGLNFCSDEKFIDLPMLSDCSGFLVADNIVMTAGHCVDENYKCKEKVWVFDYLNQSSSYKNQQEIVFKKEQIYNCKEVLSKVIKGEKGAKTDYALILLDRKVTDRKPYSIKRMKWPKVSNDLVMIGHPLGLPKIITDQFYIIKGEGEINSLINADSFSGNSGSPIIEKTSKSVVGMLISGEIDLRYDYFSGCNRPYKCTDGDCGGEWMLNYTNFPIKEIPFRL
;
A
#
# COMPACT_ATOMS: atom_id res chain seq x y z
N MET A 1 6.81 -84.22 31.77
CA MET A 1 7.00 -83.18 30.77
C MET A 1 6.45 -81.86 31.30
N LYS A 2 7.31 -80.95 31.71
CA LYS A 2 6.91 -79.62 32.18
C LYS A 2 7.15 -78.63 31.09
N PHE A 3 6.09 -78.02 30.57
CA PHE A 3 6.16 -76.92 29.58
C PHE A 3 6.35 -75.61 30.28
N ASN A 4 7.48 -74.95 30.06
CA ASN A 4 7.78 -73.58 30.53
C ASN A 4 7.17 -72.60 29.51
N TYR A 5 6.19 -71.83 29.92
CA TYR A 5 5.68 -70.65 29.16
C TYR A 5 6.54 -69.45 29.50
N LEU A 6 7.20 -68.90 28.51
CA LEU A 6 7.93 -67.61 28.56
C LEU A 6 6.94 -66.48 28.27
N PRO A 7 6.77 -65.44 29.08
CA PRO A 7 5.88 -64.35 28.75
C PRO A 7 6.53 -63.43 27.72
N ILE A 8 5.82 -63.20 26.61
CA ILE A 8 6.17 -62.21 25.59
C ILE A 8 5.85 -60.81 26.14
N LEU A 9 6.90 -60.06 26.41
CA LEU A 9 6.77 -58.65 26.84
C LEU A 9 6.48 -57.79 25.56
N LEU A 10 5.22 -57.36 25.40
CA LEU A 10 4.84 -56.38 24.36
C LEU A 10 5.34 -54.99 24.79
N ILE A 11 6.44 -54.53 24.15
CA ILE A 11 6.90 -53.15 24.27
C ILE A 11 6.02 -52.31 23.41
N VAL A 12 5.05 -51.61 24.04
CA VAL A 12 4.29 -50.55 23.36
C VAL A 12 5.17 -49.33 23.28
N ALA A 13 5.76 -49.08 22.09
CA ALA A 13 6.47 -47.86 21.80
C ALA A 13 5.50 -46.68 21.78
N PHE A 14 5.55 -45.84 22.79
CA PHE A 14 4.88 -44.54 22.76
C PHE A 14 5.58 -43.66 21.75
N ILE A 15 4.99 -43.49 20.56
CA ILE A 15 5.38 -42.47 19.59
C ILE A 15 4.75 -41.17 20.08
N PRO A 16 5.54 -40.16 20.45
CA PRO A 16 4.95 -38.87 20.80
C PRO A 16 4.33 -38.25 19.56
N ASN A 17 3.00 -38.11 19.59
CA ASN A 17 2.23 -37.39 18.55
C ASN A 17 2.53 -35.87 18.65
N SER A 18 3.71 -35.44 18.23
CA SER A 18 4.08 -34.03 18.10
C SER A 18 3.68 -33.45 16.73
N TRP A 19 2.48 -33.77 16.27
CA TRP A 19 1.84 -32.99 15.22
C TRP A 19 1.08 -31.85 15.87
N ALA A 20 1.78 -30.94 16.54
CA ALA A 20 1.23 -29.64 16.85
C ALA A 20 0.93 -28.97 15.51
N LYS A 21 -0.35 -28.88 15.15
CA LYS A 21 -0.81 -28.13 13.98
C LYS A 21 -0.27 -26.71 14.16
N LYS A 22 0.73 -26.32 13.31
CA LYS A 22 1.13 -24.92 13.21
C LYS A 22 -0.15 -24.09 13.04
N PRO A 23 -0.32 -22.98 13.77
CA PRO A 23 -1.48 -22.12 13.59
C PRO A 23 -1.55 -21.74 12.11
N ARG A 24 -2.73 -21.93 11.51
CA ARG A 24 -2.95 -21.48 10.13
C ARG A 24 -2.63 -19.99 10.08
N PRO A 25 -1.86 -19.50 9.09
CA PRO A 25 -1.70 -18.07 8.88
C PRO A 25 -3.10 -17.44 8.83
N LYS A 26 -3.30 -16.33 9.52
CA LYS A 26 -4.54 -15.56 9.41
C LYS A 26 -4.69 -15.18 7.94
N VAL A 27 -5.73 -15.70 7.29
CA VAL A 27 -6.12 -15.22 5.97
C VAL A 27 -6.47 -13.74 6.16
N PRO A 28 -5.85 -12.82 5.40
CA PRO A 28 -6.24 -11.41 5.44
C PRO A 28 -7.73 -11.28 5.18
N ASP A 29 -8.38 -10.32 5.84
CA ASP A 29 -9.80 -10.06 5.74
C ASP A 29 -10.20 -9.90 4.27
N SER A 30 -11.20 -10.66 3.81
CA SER A 30 -11.60 -10.83 2.40
C SER A 30 -12.08 -9.56 1.68
N ASN A 31 -11.95 -8.39 2.32
CA ASN A 31 -12.37 -7.10 1.78
C ASN A 31 -11.24 -6.27 1.16
N LYS A 32 -10.01 -6.79 1.10
CA LYS A 32 -8.85 -6.09 0.51
C LYS A 32 -8.22 -7.01 -0.53
N ILE A 33 -8.47 -6.72 -1.78
CA ILE A 33 -8.12 -7.58 -2.90
C ILE A 33 -7.37 -6.73 -3.93
N GLU A 34 -6.09 -6.99 -4.17
CA GLU A 34 -5.20 -6.30 -5.11
C GLU A 34 -4.15 -7.29 -5.67
N SER A 35 -3.65 -7.11 -6.92
CA SER A 35 -2.88 -8.16 -7.63
C SER A 35 -1.85 -7.65 -8.63
N ILE A 36 -1.09 -8.59 -9.22
CA ILE A 36 -0.18 -8.35 -10.35
C ILE A 36 -0.85 -8.77 -11.66
N TYR A 37 -0.83 -7.86 -12.63
CA TYR A 37 -1.34 -8.06 -13.99
C TYR A 37 -0.16 -8.32 -14.95
N PHE A 38 -0.07 -9.52 -15.51
CA PHE A 38 0.99 -9.96 -16.42
C PHE A 38 2.37 -10.08 -15.73
N GLU A 39 3.32 -9.21 -16.08
CA GLU A 39 4.64 -9.13 -15.47
C GLU A 39 4.65 -8.07 -14.38
N ASP A 40 5.32 -8.36 -13.26
CA ASP A 40 5.49 -7.40 -12.15
C ASP A 40 6.34 -6.21 -12.60
N ASN A 41 5.68 -5.12 -12.98
CA ASN A 41 6.31 -3.89 -13.47
C ASN A 41 6.61 -2.87 -12.36
N ARG A 42 6.37 -3.23 -11.10
CA ARG A 42 6.63 -2.36 -9.95
C ARG A 42 8.12 -2.07 -9.80
N ARG A 43 8.44 -0.80 -9.54
CA ARG A 43 9.81 -0.28 -9.47
C ARG A 43 10.00 0.64 -8.27
N LEU A 44 11.20 0.65 -7.73
CA LEU A 44 11.60 1.58 -6.66
C LEU A 44 11.86 2.97 -7.24
N VAL A 45 11.37 4.01 -6.54
CA VAL A 45 11.48 5.40 -7.02
C VAL A 45 12.95 5.84 -7.22
N LEU A 46 13.82 5.59 -6.25
CA LEU A 46 15.20 6.11 -6.30
C LEU A 46 16.13 5.32 -7.22
N ASN A 47 15.92 4.02 -7.36
CA ASN A 47 16.90 3.16 -8.04
C ASN A 47 16.51 2.80 -9.46
N GLU A 48 15.20 2.79 -9.73
CA GLU A 48 14.63 2.27 -10.96
C GLU A 48 13.71 3.29 -11.64
N GLY A 49 13.34 4.37 -10.93
CA GLY A 49 12.55 5.45 -11.45
C GLY A 49 13.39 6.47 -12.23
N THR A 50 12.75 7.18 -13.15
CA THR A 50 13.33 8.34 -13.82
C THR A 50 13.32 9.57 -12.90
N GLU A 51 14.10 10.61 -13.23
CA GLU A 51 14.06 11.89 -12.50
C GLU A 51 12.65 12.51 -12.50
N GLU A 52 11.92 12.36 -13.61
CA GLU A 52 10.54 12.86 -13.71
C GLU A 52 9.61 12.13 -12.73
N GLU A 53 9.69 10.81 -12.66
CA GLU A 53 8.91 9.98 -11.73
C GLU A 53 9.31 10.28 -10.27
N TYR A 54 10.59 10.52 -10.01
CA TYR A 54 11.04 10.99 -8.70
C TYR A 54 10.39 12.33 -8.34
N GLN A 55 10.38 13.30 -9.24
CA GLN A 55 9.73 14.59 -9.00
C GLN A 55 8.21 14.44 -8.79
N LEU A 56 7.55 13.58 -9.57
CA LEU A 56 6.14 13.23 -9.34
C LEU A 56 5.92 12.59 -7.97
N SER A 57 6.81 11.74 -7.52
CA SER A 57 6.67 11.03 -6.24
C SER A 57 6.72 11.94 -5.00
N LYS A 58 7.32 13.14 -5.11
CA LYS A 58 7.57 14.01 -3.95
C LYS A 58 6.31 14.32 -3.14
N SER A 59 5.19 14.46 -3.78
CA SER A 59 3.92 14.85 -3.14
C SER A 59 3.02 13.66 -2.77
N VAL A 60 3.54 12.44 -2.87
CA VAL A 60 2.91 11.22 -2.33
C VAL A 60 3.41 10.99 -0.91
N ALA A 61 2.52 10.67 0.01
CA ALA A 61 2.81 10.44 1.43
C ALA A 61 2.38 9.06 1.88
N ALA A 62 3.17 8.47 2.77
CA ALA A 62 2.82 7.29 3.55
C ALA A 62 1.99 7.68 4.76
N GLN A 63 0.89 6.99 5.03
CA GLN A 63 0.20 7.05 6.31
C GLN A 63 0.82 6.05 7.27
N ILE A 64 1.29 6.50 8.43
CA ILE A 64 1.98 5.65 9.41
C ILE A 64 1.35 5.83 10.79
N SER A 65 1.15 4.72 11.54
CA SER A 65 0.70 4.80 12.94
C SER A 65 1.77 5.43 13.81
N ILE A 66 1.40 6.44 14.61
CA ILE A 66 2.33 7.15 15.50
C ILE A 66 2.96 6.21 16.54
N SER A 67 2.26 5.14 16.91
CA SER A 67 2.77 4.10 17.83
C SER A 67 4.00 3.36 17.31
N LYS A 68 4.24 3.39 15.99
CA LYS A 68 5.44 2.83 15.38
C LYS A 68 6.65 3.77 15.49
N LEU A 69 6.42 5.05 15.83
CA LEU A 69 7.47 6.07 15.95
C LEU A 69 8.13 6.02 17.33
N LYS A 70 9.45 6.04 17.34
CA LYS A 70 10.27 6.19 18.54
C LYS A 70 11.16 7.39 18.41
N LEU A 71 11.13 8.30 19.39
CA LEU A 71 12.04 9.44 19.44
C LEU A 71 13.48 8.94 19.61
N LYS A 72 14.36 9.26 18.66
CA LYS A 72 15.77 8.93 18.69
C LYS A 72 16.62 10.09 19.22
N THR A 73 16.36 11.28 18.70
CA THR A 73 16.89 12.56 19.15
C THR A 73 15.77 13.61 19.14
N PRO A 74 15.94 14.82 19.67
CA PRO A 74 14.92 15.87 19.58
C PRO A 74 14.45 16.19 18.16
N GLU A 75 15.27 15.89 17.14
CA GLU A 75 15.00 16.18 15.73
C GLU A 75 14.80 14.93 14.86
N GLU A 76 14.92 13.73 15.44
CA GLU A 76 14.86 12.49 14.68
C GLU A 76 13.95 11.45 15.34
N TYR A 77 13.22 10.73 14.50
CA TYR A 77 12.45 9.57 14.87
C TYR A 77 12.98 8.33 14.19
N THR A 78 12.91 7.21 14.89
CA THR A 78 13.21 5.89 14.37
C THR A 78 11.96 5.01 14.40
N PHE A 79 12.03 3.88 13.70
CA PHE A 79 10.97 2.87 13.66
C PHE A 79 11.58 1.49 13.85
N GLU A 80 10.91 0.66 14.62
CA GLU A 80 11.07 -0.78 14.46
C GLU A 80 10.18 -1.23 13.30
N TYR A 81 10.74 -1.97 12.37
CA TYR A 81 10.00 -2.47 11.24
C TYR A 81 10.20 -3.96 11.04
N GLU A 82 9.24 -4.56 10.38
CA GLU A 82 9.31 -5.90 9.86
C GLU A 82 9.39 -5.81 8.33
N ASN A 83 10.20 -6.65 7.71
CA ASN A 83 10.25 -6.73 6.26
C ASN A 83 9.12 -7.65 5.73
N ILE A 84 8.83 -7.58 4.41
CA ILE A 84 7.75 -8.37 3.81
C ILE A 84 7.96 -9.87 4.01
N LYS A 85 9.22 -10.34 3.88
CA LYS A 85 9.56 -11.75 4.03
C LYS A 85 9.09 -12.31 5.36
N ASN A 86 9.35 -11.58 6.45
CA ASN A 86 9.01 -12.04 7.79
C ASN A 86 7.54 -11.74 8.14
N GLY A 87 7.09 -10.51 7.90
CA GLY A 87 5.78 -10.05 8.30
C GLY A 87 4.63 -10.71 7.55
N LEU A 88 4.84 -11.02 6.27
CA LEU A 88 3.85 -11.66 5.42
C LEU A 88 4.23 -13.06 4.96
N ASN A 89 5.33 -13.63 5.48
CA ASN A 89 5.85 -14.93 5.06
C ASN A 89 5.99 -15.04 3.53
N PHE A 90 6.61 -14.03 2.90
CA PHE A 90 6.85 -14.05 1.46
C PHE A 90 7.93 -15.06 1.08
N CYS A 91 7.80 -15.63 -0.12
CA CYS A 91 8.83 -16.47 -0.72
C CYS A 91 10.10 -15.66 -0.97
N SER A 92 11.26 -16.30 -0.77
CA SER A 92 12.56 -15.61 -0.78
C SER A 92 13.02 -15.14 -2.16
N ASP A 93 12.34 -15.54 -3.22
CA ASP A 93 12.61 -15.19 -4.61
C ASP A 93 11.69 -14.05 -5.12
N GLU A 94 10.82 -13.49 -4.28
CA GLU A 94 9.93 -12.39 -4.65
C GLU A 94 10.63 -11.02 -4.56
N LYS A 95 10.08 -10.02 -5.30
CA LYS A 95 10.58 -8.64 -5.25
C LYS A 95 10.36 -8.00 -3.89
N PHE A 96 11.23 -7.10 -3.49
CA PHE A 96 11.13 -6.19 -2.35
C PHE A 96 11.09 -6.86 -0.97
N ILE A 97 11.39 -8.14 -0.85
CA ILE A 97 11.23 -8.94 0.38
C ILE A 97 12.02 -8.42 1.59
N ASP A 98 13.15 -7.76 1.33
CA ASP A 98 14.03 -7.22 2.38
C ASP A 98 13.64 -5.80 2.80
N LEU A 99 12.65 -5.18 2.13
CA LEU A 99 12.24 -3.82 2.41
C LEU A 99 11.28 -3.75 3.60
N PRO A 100 11.31 -2.64 4.37
CA PRO A 100 10.48 -2.46 5.54
C PRO A 100 9.01 -2.22 5.21
N MET A 101 8.12 -2.70 6.07
CA MET A 101 6.68 -2.45 6.05
C MET A 101 6.29 -1.48 7.15
N LEU A 102 6.04 -0.23 6.84
CA LEU A 102 5.66 0.79 7.83
C LEU A 102 4.29 1.39 7.59
N SER A 103 3.95 1.64 6.33
CA SER A 103 2.77 2.38 5.94
C SER A 103 1.50 1.53 6.01
N ASP A 104 0.42 2.14 6.42
CA ASP A 104 -0.91 1.50 6.45
C ASP A 104 -1.71 1.83 5.18
N CYS A 105 -1.52 3.06 4.63
CA CYS A 105 -2.15 3.58 3.42
C CYS A 105 -1.24 4.60 2.73
N SER A 106 -1.64 5.01 1.54
CA SER A 106 -1.05 6.09 0.76
C SER A 106 -1.94 7.32 0.75
N GLY A 107 -1.37 8.47 0.40
CA GLY A 107 -2.10 9.71 0.15
C GLY A 107 -1.26 10.68 -0.65
N PHE A 108 -1.84 11.78 -1.05
CA PHE A 108 -1.13 12.79 -1.83
C PHE A 108 -1.55 14.21 -1.49
N LEU A 109 -0.63 15.14 -1.66
CA LEU A 109 -0.82 16.55 -1.34
C LEU A 109 -1.72 17.21 -2.38
N VAL A 110 -2.83 17.80 -1.96
CA VAL A 110 -3.80 18.50 -2.81
C VAL A 110 -3.85 20.01 -2.55
N ALA A 111 -3.35 20.46 -1.41
CA ALA A 111 -3.07 21.85 -1.07
C ALA A 111 -1.83 21.88 -0.14
N ASP A 112 -1.27 23.04 0.17
CA ASP A 112 -0.03 23.17 0.94
C ASP A 112 -0.03 22.41 2.27
N ASN A 113 -1.21 22.14 2.84
CA ASN A 113 -1.38 21.44 4.11
C ASN A 113 -2.55 20.47 4.11
N ILE A 114 -2.99 20.00 2.94
CA ILE A 114 -4.09 19.04 2.83
C ILE A 114 -3.64 17.83 2.01
N VAL A 115 -3.74 16.65 2.64
CA VAL A 115 -3.55 15.35 2.00
C VAL A 115 -4.92 14.76 1.66
N MET A 116 -5.05 14.23 0.45
CA MET A 116 -6.17 13.39 0.04
C MET A 116 -5.76 11.93 0.12
N THR A 117 -6.65 11.08 0.62
CA THR A 117 -6.49 9.62 0.72
C THR A 117 -7.83 8.93 0.53
N ALA A 118 -7.85 7.59 0.50
CA ALA A 118 -9.10 6.83 0.50
C ALA A 118 -9.83 6.98 1.85
N GLY A 119 -11.14 7.04 1.83
CA GLY A 119 -11.96 7.23 3.03
C GLY A 119 -11.85 6.08 4.01
N HIS A 120 -11.69 4.84 3.51
CA HIS A 120 -11.49 3.65 4.37
C HIS A 120 -10.13 3.63 5.08
N CYS A 121 -9.15 4.43 4.64
CA CYS A 121 -7.89 4.65 5.38
C CYS A 121 -8.12 5.44 6.67
N VAL A 122 -9.30 6.05 6.81
CA VAL A 122 -9.77 6.80 7.97
C VAL A 122 -11.00 6.07 8.50
N ASP A 123 -10.78 4.97 9.23
CA ASP A 123 -11.87 4.14 9.77
C ASP A 123 -12.67 4.83 10.90
N GLU A 124 -13.67 4.16 11.47
CA GLU A 124 -14.47 4.70 12.58
C GLU A 124 -13.65 4.92 13.86
N ASN A 125 -12.58 4.15 14.03
CA ASN A 125 -11.63 4.23 15.13
C ASN A 125 -10.47 5.19 14.84
N TYR A 126 -10.45 5.81 13.64
CA TYR A 126 -9.39 6.71 13.25
C TYR A 126 -9.41 7.96 14.13
N LYS A 127 -8.45 8.03 15.00
CA LYS A 127 -8.13 9.25 15.71
C LYS A 127 -7.05 9.96 14.92
N CYS A 128 -7.37 11.15 14.43
CA CYS A 128 -6.46 11.97 13.63
C CYS A 128 -5.04 12.03 14.22
N LYS A 129 -4.94 12.13 15.55
CA LYS A 129 -3.66 12.19 16.28
C LYS A 129 -2.90 10.85 16.34
N GLU A 130 -3.48 9.75 15.93
CA GLU A 130 -2.83 8.42 15.96
C GLU A 130 -2.10 8.10 14.64
N LYS A 131 -2.22 8.94 13.63
CA LYS A 131 -1.59 8.79 12.33
C LYS A 131 -0.76 10.01 11.95
N VAL A 132 0.34 9.73 11.28
CA VAL A 132 1.20 10.76 10.67
C VAL A 132 1.32 10.50 9.18
N TRP A 133 1.72 11.56 8.46
CA TRP A 133 1.97 11.54 7.03
C TRP A 133 3.45 11.83 6.77
N VAL A 134 4.12 10.92 6.05
CA VAL A 134 5.55 11.01 5.76
C VAL A 134 5.75 10.99 4.26
N PHE A 135 6.28 12.09 3.71
CA PHE A 135 6.46 12.22 2.26
C PHE A 135 7.73 11.56 1.73
N ASP A 136 8.76 11.43 2.52
CA ASP A 136 10.07 10.94 2.09
C ASP A 136 10.36 9.51 2.55
N TYR A 137 9.32 8.70 2.70
CA TYR A 137 9.49 7.27 2.90
C TYR A 137 9.88 6.62 1.58
N LEU A 138 11.17 6.72 1.27
CA LEU A 138 11.82 6.24 0.05
C LEU A 138 12.78 5.11 0.36
N ASN A 139 13.03 4.25 -0.62
CA ASN A 139 14.12 3.29 -0.56
C ASN A 139 15.47 4.02 -0.70
N GLN A 140 16.28 4.00 0.33
CA GLN A 140 17.68 4.45 0.29
C GLN A 140 18.59 3.23 0.08
N SER A 141 18.58 2.69 -1.07
CA SER A 141 18.88 1.37 -1.59
C SER A 141 20.04 0.57 -0.99
N SER A 142 21.15 1.17 -0.61
CA SER A 142 22.31 0.44 -0.07
C SER A 142 22.20 0.18 1.43
N SER A 143 21.30 0.87 2.11
CA SER A 143 21.22 0.85 3.56
C SER A 143 20.21 -0.16 4.12
N TYR A 144 19.14 -0.51 3.37
CA TYR A 144 18.11 -1.39 3.90
C TYR A 144 18.51 -2.86 4.03
N LYS A 145 19.43 -3.37 3.22
CA LYS A 145 19.89 -4.76 3.35
C LYS A 145 20.61 -5.05 4.68
N ASN A 146 21.14 -4.01 5.33
CA ASN A 146 21.90 -4.12 6.57
C ASN A 146 21.38 -3.19 7.66
N GLN A 147 20.29 -2.47 7.44
CA GLN A 147 19.76 -1.50 8.40
C GLN A 147 18.57 -2.09 9.14
N GLN A 148 18.72 -2.26 10.45
CA GLN A 148 17.61 -2.60 11.36
C GLN A 148 16.82 -1.36 11.81
N GLU A 149 17.25 -0.15 11.41
CA GLU A 149 16.68 1.10 11.86
C GLU A 149 16.44 2.06 10.70
N ILE A 150 15.20 2.58 10.62
CA ILE A 150 14.85 3.67 9.71
C ILE A 150 14.77 4.96 10.53
N VAL A 151 15.37 6.00 10.01
CA VAL A 151 15.38 7.33 10.65
C VAL A 151 14.69 8.34 9.75
N PHE A 152 13.72 9.08 10.31
CA PHE A 152 13.10 10.24 9.70
C PHE A 152 13.41 11.50 10.52
N LYS A 153 13.69 12.58 9.84
CA LYS A 153 13.77 13.89 10.48
C LYS A 153 12.36 14.35 10.86
N LYS A 154 12.25 15.07 11.95
CA LYS A 154 11.00 15.63 12.47
C LYS A 154 10.24 16.46 11.42
N GLU A 155 10.97 17.18 10.58
CA GLU A 155 10.41 17.99 9.49
C GLU A 155 9.74 17.15 8.37
N GLN A 156 10.10 15.87 8.25
CA GLN A 156 9.50 14.94 7.27
C GLN A 156 8.20 14.33 7.75
N ILE A 157 7.86 14.47 9.04
CA ILE A 157 6.69 13.86 9.68
C ILE A 157 5.65 14.95 9.92
N TYR A 158 4.47 14.80 9.30
CA TYR A 158 3.35 15.71 9.43
C TYR A 158 2.24 15.03 10.22
N ASN A 159 1.78 15.70 11.30
CA ASN A 159 0.68 15.16 12.09
C ASN A 159 -0.65 15.49 11.43
N CYS A 160 -1.60 14.60 11.60
CA CYS A 160 -2.98 14.92 11.29
C CYS A 160 -3.50 15.93 12.31
N LYS A 161 -3.95 17.10 11.85
CA LYS A 161 -4.61 18.11 12.69
C LYS A 161 -6.11 17.85 12.76
N GLU A 162 -6.72 17.55 11.61
CA GLU A 162 -8.17 17.39 11.49
C GLU A 162 -8.52 16.59 10.24
N VAL A 163 -9.60 15.82 10.28
CA VAL A 163 -10.25 15.22 9.10
C VAL A 163 -11.30 16.22 8.61
N LEU A 164 -11.00 16.93 7.53
CA LEU A 164 -11.90 17.95 6.97
C LEU A 164 -13.14 17.35 6.33
N SER A 165 -12.98 16.22 5.67
CA SER A 165 -14.06 15.49 5.00
C SER A 165 -13.71 14.01 4.90
N LYS A 166 -14.73 13.16 5.05
CA LYS A 166 -14.64 11.71 4.82
C LYS A 166 -15.95 11.24 4.22
N VAL A 167 -15.86 10.55 3.10
CA VAL A 167 -17.02 9.92 2.45
C VAL A 167 -16.67 8.48 2.09
N ILE A 168 -17.53 7.55 2.52
CA ILE A 168 -17.57 6.17 2.06
C ILE A 168 -19.02 5.90 1.72
N LYS A 169 -19.36 5.85 0.42
CA LYS A 169 -20.74 5.71 -0.03
C LYS A 169 -20.79 4.94 -1.36
N GLY A 170 -21.81 4.09 -1.50
CA GLY A 170 -22.02 3.30 -2.70
C GLY A 170 -21.27 1.96 -2.66
N GLU A 171 -21.39 1.20 -3.74
CA GLU A 171 -20.81 -0.13 -3.91
C GLU A 171 -19.75 -0.15 -5.01
N LYS A 172 -19.06 -1.27 -5.15
CA LYS A 172 -18.01 -1.50 -6.17
C LYS A 172 -18.51 -1.08 -7.57
N GLY A 173 -17.78 -0.18 -8.23
CA GLY A 173 -18.14 0.40 -9.54
C GLY A 173 -18.90 1.74 -9.47
N ALA A 174 -19.48 2.08 -8.31
CA ALA A 174 -20.13 3.38 -8.06
C ALA A 174 -19.80 3.90 -6.65
N LYS A 175 -18.62 3.54 -6.13
CA LYS A 175 -18.18 3.85 -4.77
C LYS A 175 -17.48 5.19 -4.71
N THR A 176 -17.98 6.11 -3.89
CA THR A 176 -17.25 7.30 -3.46
C THR A 176 -16.50 6.96 -2.18
N ASP A 177 -15.18 7.03 -2.20
CA ASP A 177 -14.32 6.61 -1.09
C ASP A 177 -13.11 7.54 -1.02
N TYR A 178 -13.21 8.61 -0.22
CA TYR A 178 -12.14 9.58 -0.02
C TYR A 178 -12.14 10.18 1.38
N ALA A 179 -11.00 10.73 1.79
CA ALA A 179 -10.87 11.64 2.92
C ALA A 179 -9.91 12.78 2.59
N LEU A 180 -10.17 13.94 3.17
CA LEU A 180 -9.30 15.12 3.20
C LEU A 180 -8.75 15.32 4.60
N ILE A 181 -7.44 15.34 4.72
CA ILE A 181 -6.70 15.43 5.98
C ILE A 181 -5.98 16.76 6.06
N LEU A 182 -6.33 17.58 7.03
CA LEU A 182 -5.58 18.79 7.37
C LEU A 182 -4.32 18.40 8.16
N LEU A 183 -3.17 18.79 7.66
CA LEU A 183 -1.89 18.61 8.34
C LEU A 183 -1.67 19.71 9.40
N ASP A 184 -0.81 19.44 10.37
CA ASP A 184 -0.46 20.37 11.47
C ASP A 184 0.28 21.61 10.99
N ARG A 185 0.92 21.57 9.82
CA ARG A 185 1.64 22.67 9.20
C ARG A 185 1.66 22.57 7.68
N LYS A 186 2.07 23.66 7.01
CA LYS A 186 2.26 23.68 5.56
C LYS A 186 3.48 22.86 5.16
N VAL A 187 3.35 22.17 4.04
CA VAL A 187 4.43 21.50 3.32
C VAL A 187 5.02 22.51 2.34
N THR A 188 6.26 22.91 2.50
CA THR A 188 6.86 24.03 1.78
C THR A 188 7.93 23.63 0.76
N ASP A 189 8.39 22.38 0.80
CA ASP A 189 9.50 21.86 -0.01
C ASP A 189 9.03 21.10 -1.27
N ARG A 190 7.71 20.99 -1.45
CA ARG A 190 7.07 20.31 -2.60
C ARG A 190 5.74 20.97 -2.95
N LYS A 191 5.29 20.74 -4.19
CA LYS A 191 4.06 21.35 -4.68
C LYS A 191 2.88 20.37 -4.63
N PRO A 192 1.68 20.81 -4.22
CA PRO A 192 0.47 20.02 -4.37
C PRO A 192 0.25 19.60 -5.82
N TYR A 193 -0.35 18.44 -6.02
CA TYR A 193 -0.73 18.01 -7.36
C TYR A 193 -1.80 18.90 -7.96
N SER A 194 -1.69 19.08 -9.26
CA SER A 194 -2.77 19.67 -10.04
C SER A 194 -3.86 18.62 -10.25
N ILE A 195 -5.10 18.98 -9.92
CA ILE A 195 -6.29 18.21 -10.25
C ILE A 195 -6.99 19.00 -11.34
N LYS A 196 -6.73 18.68 -12.60
CA LYS A 196 -7.32 19.40 -13.75
C LYS A 196 -8.38 18.52 -14.40
N ARG A 197 -9.48 19.15 -14.83
CA ARG A 197 -10.41 18.53 -15.76
C ARG A 197 -9.69 18.29 -17.09
N MET A 198 -9.37 17.06 -17.37
CA MET A 198 -8.78 16.64 -18.62
C MET A 198 -9.78 15.81 -19.42
N LYS A 199 -9.56 15.75 -20.75
CA LYS A 199 -10.15 14.63 -21.50
C LYS A 199 -9.49 13.36 -20.98
N TRP A 200 -10.26 12.33 -20.72
CA TRP A 200 -9.76 11.03 -20.32
C TRP A 200 -8.59 10.60 -21.22
N PRO A 201 -7.50 10.11 -20.64
CA PRO A 201 -6.40 9.58 -21.43
C PRO A 201 -6.94 8.44 -22.29
N LYS A 202 -6.87 8.61 -23.61
CA LYS A 202 -7.42 7.64 -24.55
C LYS A 202 -6.57 6.38 -24.69
N VAL A 203 -5.34 6.38 -24.17
CA VAL A 203 -4.40 5.25 -24.29
C VAL A 203 -3.52 5.13 -23.05
N SER A 204 -3.30 3.93 -22.67
CA SER A 204 -2.83 3.33 -21.44
C SER A 204 -1.39 3.65 -21.01
N ASN A 205 -0.49 4.04 -21.87
CA ASN A 205 0.94 4.09 -21.53
C ASN A 205 1.39 5.38 -20.84
N ASP A 206 0.47 6.31 -20.62
CA ASP A 206 0.77 7.62 -20.04
C ASP A 206 0.34 7.74 -18.57
N LEU A 207 -0.14 6.66 -17.97
CA LEU A 207 -0.53 6.63 -16.58
C LEU A 207 0.59 6.05 -15.70
N VAL A 208 0.72 6.62 -14.51
CA VAL A 208 1.57 6.11 -13.44
C VAL A 208 0.85 6.21 -12.11
N MET A 209 0.95 5.17 -11.31
CA MET A 209 0.54 5.15 -9.90
C MET A 209 1.79 5.15 -9.03
N ILE A 210 1.78 5.95 -7.97
CA ILE A 210 2.88 6.00 -7.01
C ILE A 210 2.30 5.89 -5.61
N GLY A 211 2.77 4.90 -4.84
CA GLY A 211 2.22 4.65 -3.50
C GLY A 211 3.10 3.75 -2.65
N HIS A 212 2.47 3.17 -1.63
CA HIS A 212 3.13 2.38 -0.60
C HIS A 212 2.51 0.97 -0.47
N PRO A 213 2.57 0.13 -1.53
CA PRO A 213 2.00 -1.22 -1.50
C PRO A 213 2.63 -2.03 -0.37
N LEU A 214 1.83 -2.81 0.36
CA LEU A 214 2.25 -3.64 1.50
C LEU A 214 3.01 -2.86 2.59
N GLY A 215 2.82 -1.54 2.65
CA GLY A 215 3.53 -0.69 3.60
C GLY A 215 4.98 -0.37 3.24
N LEU A 216 5.41 -0.69 2.02
CA LEU A 216 6.75 -0.47 1.51
C LEU A 216 7.13 1.01 1.35
N PRO A 217 8.42 1.34 1.23
CA PRO A 217 8.87 2.58 0.61
C PRO A 217 8.18 2.81 -0.73
N LYS A 218 8.16 4.06 -1.22
CA LYS A 218 7.45 4.41 -2.46
C LYS A 218 7.80 3.50 -3.63
N ILE A 219 6.76 2.95 -4.24
CA ILE A 219 6.80 2.13 -5.44
C ILE A 219 6.09 2.87 -6.57
N ILE A 220 6.67 2.75 -7.76
CA ILE A 220 6.08 3.17 -9.02
C ILE A 220 5.44 1.96 -9.68
N THR A 221 4.21 2.13 -10.16
CA THR A 221 3.52 1.19 -11.04
C THR A 221 3.11 1.95 -12.30
N ASP A 222 3.48 1.45 -13.46
CA ASP A 222 3.08 1.99 -14.76
C ASP A 222 2.69 0.85 -15.73
N GLN A 223 2.56 1.13 -17.02
CA GLN A 223 2.18 0.15 -18.06
C GLN A 223 0.80 -0.50 -17.81
N PHE A 224 -0.10 0.24 -17.20
CA PHE A 224 -1.48 -0.17 -17.00
C PHE A 224 -2.45 0.74 -17.78
N TYR A 225 -3.69 0.31 -17.92
CA TYR A 225 -4.72 1.05 -18.65
C TYR A 225 -6.09 0.96 -17.97
N ILE A 226 -7.00 1.83 -18.40
CA ILE A 226 -8.38 1.82 -17.96
C ILE A 226 -9.13 0.73 -18.73
N ILE A 227 -9.65 -0.28 -18.02
CA ILE A 227 -10.42 -1.39 -18.59
C ILE A 227 -11.85 -0.93 -18.93
N LYS A 228 -12.48 -0.18 -18.00
CA LYS A 228 -13.83 0.38 -18.18
C LYS A 228 -14.11 1.51 -17.18
N GLY A 229 -15.20 2.23 -17.38
CA GLY A 229 -15.70 3.25 -16.45
C GLY A 229 -15.14 4.65 -16.72
N GLU A 230 -14.64 4.92 -17.93
CA GLU A 230 -14.23 6.26 -18.32
C GLU A 230 -15.38 7.27 -18.14
N GLY A 231 -15.11 8.32 -17.34
CA GLY A 231 -16.10 9.38 -17.05
C GLY A 231 -17.17 9.03 -16.02
N GLU A 232 -17.20 7.81 -15.48
CA GLU A 232 -18.06 7.38 -14.38
C GLU A 232 -17.49 7.77 -13.00
N ILE A 233 -18.14 7.35 -11.90
CA ILE A 233 -17.65 7.60 -10.54
C ILE A 233 -16.32 6.88 -10.34
N ASN A 234 -16.26 5.63 -10.75
CA ASN A 234 -15.06 4.80 -10.69
C ASN A 234 -14.65 4.33 -12.07
N SER A 235 -13.38 4.11 -12.24
CA SER A 235 -12.84 3.36 -13.36
C SER A 235 -12.13 2.11 -12.87
N LEU A 236 -12.15 1.07 -13.70
CA LEU A 236 -11.44 -0.17 -13.48
C LEU A 236 -10.12 -0.12 -14.27
N ILE A 237 -9.02 -0.41 -13.60
CA ILE A 237 -7.67 -0.42 -14.17
C ILE A 237 -6.98 -1.76 -13.91
N ASN A 238 -5.96 -2.09 -14.70
CA ASN A 238 -5.12 -3.29 -14.51
C ASN A 238 -3.72 -2.90 -13.98
N ALA A 239 -3.67 -2.08 -12.95
CA ALA A 239 -2.42 -1.68 -12.32
C ALA A 239 -1.95 -2.74 -11.32
N ASP A 240 -0.65 -3.06 -11.31
CA ASP A 240 -0.06 -3.89 -10.26
C ASP A 240 -0.16 -3.15 -8.92
N SER A 241 -0.99 -3.69 -8.04
CA SER A 241 -1.31 -3.03 -6.78
C SER A 241 -1.42 -4.01 -5.63
N PHE A 242 -1.33 -3.50 -4.41
CA PHE A 242 -1.45 -4.25 -3.17
C PHE A 242 -2.03 -3.36 -2.08
N SER A 243 -2.53 -4.01 -1.03
CA SER A 243 -2.92 -3.37 0.23
C SER A 243 -1.89 -2.35 0.69
N GLY A 244 -2.31 -1.16 1.08
CA GLY A 244 -1.41 -0.03 1.37
C GLY A 244 -1.31 0.99 0.22
N ASN A 245 -1.61 0.59 -1.02
CA ASN A 245 -1.77 1.54 -2.13
C ASN A 245 -3.08 2.34 -2.07
N SER A 246 -4.04 1.97 -1.22
CA SER A 246 -5.26 2.74 -1.01
C SER A 246 -4.93 4.22 -0.76
N GLY A 247 -5.52 5.13 -1.57
CA GLY A 247 -5.22 6.56 -1.55
C GLY A 247 -4.05 6.98 -2.44
N SER A 248 -3.41 6.07 -3.19
CA SER A 248 -2.36 6.41 -4.16
C SER A 248 -2.93 7.22 -5.31
N PRO A 249 -2.27 8.31 -5.73
CA PRO A 249 -2.66 9.05 -6.92
C PRO A 249 -2.36 8.26 -8.19
N ILE A 250 -3.27 8.33 -9.15
CA ILE A 250 -3.05 7.91 -10.53
C ILE A 250 -2.84 9.19 -11.33
N ILE A 251 -1.67 9.31 -11.94
CA ILE A 251 -1.15 10.53 -12.55
C ILE A 251 -1.00 10.31 -14.05
N GLU A 252 -1.47 11.25 -14.84
CA GLU A 252 -1.12 11.33 -16.26
C GLU A 252 0.26 11.99 -16.41
N LYS A 253 1.22 11.27 -16.97
CA LYS A 253 2.63 11.69 -17.04
C LYS A 253 2.80 12.99 -17.86
N THR A 254 2.15 13.09 -19.00
CA THR A 254 2.26 14.27 -19.89
C THR A 254 1.80 15.56 -19.19
N SER A 255 0.68 15.57 -18.52
CA SER A 255 0.15 16.76 -17.84
C SER A 255 0.60 16.90 -16.39
N LYS A 256 1.19 15.86 -15.82
CA LYS A 256 1.57 15.77 -14.38
C LYS A 256 0.39 16.02 -13.43
N SER A 257 -0.81 15.66 -13.89
CA SER A 257 -2.06 15.89 -13.16
C SER A 257 -2.64 14.59 -12.65
N VAL A 258 -3.22 14.62 -11.46
CA VAL A 258 -3.93 13.47 -10.90
C VAL A 258 -5.25 13.30 -11.63
N VAL A 259 -5.49 12.12 -12.15
CA VAL A 259 -6.71 11.72 -12.89
C VAL A 259 -7.57 10.73 -12.10
N GLY A 260 -7.04 10.15 -11.04
CA GLY A 260 -7.76 9.23 -10.17
C GLY A 260 -7.00 8.93 -8.89
N MET A 261 -7.63 8.17 -8.01
CA MET A 261 -7.06 7.69 -6.76
C MET A 261 -7.48 6.25 -6.54
N LEU A 262 -6.54 5.39 -6.21
CA LEU A 262 -6.84 3.98 -5.91
C LEU A 262 -7.70 3.86 -4.65
N ILE A 263 -8.76 3.07 -4.72
CA ILE A 263 -9.70 2.87 -3.60
C ILE A 263 -9.94 1.41 -3.23
N SER A 264 -9.73 0.46 -4.12
CA SER A 264 -9.82 -0.98 -3.83
C SER A 264 -9.31 -1.82 -4.99
N GLY A 265 -9.03 -3.09 -4.73
CA GLY A 265 -8.52 -4.00 -5.74
C GLY A 265 -8.86 -5.48 -5.52
N GLU A 266 -8.06 -6.38 -6.08
CA GLU A 266 -8.20 -7.84 -6.06
C GLU A 266 -7.34 -8.50 -4.95
N ILE A 267 -7.22 -9.84 -4.92
CA ILE A 267 -6.49 -10.60 -3.89
C ILE A 267 -4.99 -10.35 -4.02
N ASP A 268 -4.35 -9.85 -2.96
CA ASP A 268 -2.91 -9.55 -2.93
C ASP A 268 -2.04 -10.79 -3.11
N LEU A 269 -2.36 -11.84 -2.35
CA LEU A 269 -1.43 -12.92 -2.09
C LEU A 269 -2.09 -14.28 -2.23
N ARG A 270 -1.32 -15.23 -2.74
CA ARG A 270 -1.65 -16.65 -2.77
C ARG A 270 -0.59 -17.44 -1.98
N TYR A 271 -1.04 -18.38 -1.14
CA TYR A 271 -0.14 -19.28 -0.45
C TYR A 271 0.37 -20.37 -1.41
N ASP A 272 1.68 -20.46 -1.56
CA ASP A 272 2.35 -21.53 -2.28
C ASP A 272 2.62 -22.71 -1.33
N TYR A 273 1.84 -23.76 -1.46
CA TYR A 273 1.94 -24.94 -0.58
C TYR A 273 3.25 -25.73 -0.78
N PHE A 274 3.88 -25.64 -1.95
CA PHE A 274 5.15 -26.32 -2.22
C PHE A 274 6.32 -25.59 -1.55
N SER A 275 6.35 -24.28 -1.63
CA SER A 275 7.40 -23.45 -1.04
C SER A 275 7.10 -23.09 0.43
N GLY A 276 5.88 -23.27 0.92
CA GLY A 276 5.48 -22.96 2.28
C GLY A 276 5.42 -21.45 2.60
N CYS A 277 5.21 -20.61 1.59
CA CYS A 277 5.27 -19.15 1.69
C CYS A 277 4.20 -18.48 0.81
N ASN A 278 4.02 -17.16 0.98
CA ASN A 278 3.10 -16.37 0.19
C ASN A 278 3.78 -15.79 -1.05
N ARG A 279 3.05 -15.77 -2.15
CA ARG A 279 3.43 -15.10 -3.40
C ARG A 279 2.40 -14.07 -3.80
N PRO A 280 2.78 -13.00 -4.52
CA PRO A 280 1.82 -12.14 -5.20
C PRO A 280 0.85 -12.96 -6.03
N TYR A 281 -0.44 -12.61 -5.94
CA TYR A 281 -1.41 -13.22 -6.84
C TYR A 281 -1.18 -12.66 -8.25
N LYS A 282 -0.94 -13.54 -9.21
CA LYS A 282 -0.74 -13.17 -10.62
C LYS A 282 -2.03 -13.43 -11.38
N CYS A 283 -2.55 -12.38 -11.98
CA CYS A 283 -3.70 -12.45 -12.85
C CYS A 283 -3.28 -13.02 -14.19
N THR A 284 -3.92 -14.11 -14.57
CA THR A 284 -3.91 -14.63 -15.93
C THR A 284 -5.13 -14.11 -16.68
N ASP A 285 -5.14 -14.21 -18.01
CA ASP A 285 -6.19 -13.64 -18.86
C ASP A 285 -7.61 -13.92 -18.34
N GLY A 286 -8.28 -12.88 -17.83
CA GLY A 286 -9.67 -12.90 -17.42
C GLY A 286 -9.97 -13.32 -15.98
N ASP A 287 -8.97 -13.71 -15.19
CA ASP A 287 -9.19 -14.22 -13.82
C ASP A 287 -9.37 -13.12 -12.77
N CYS A 288 -8.95 -11.89 -13.05
CA CYS A 288 -9.01 -10.77 -12.11
C CYS A 288 -10.05 -9.73 -12.50
N GLY A 289 -10.71 -9.19 -11.48
CA GLY A 289 -11.75 -8.17 -11.65
C GLY A 289 -11.23 -6.75 -11.89
N GLY A 290 -9.91 -6.49 -11.71
CA GLY A 290 -9.30 -5.16 -11.86
C GLY A 290 -9.26 -4.35 -10.57
N GLU A 291 -8.42 -3.31 -10.60
CA GLU A 291 -8.25 -2.34 -9.52
C GLU A 291 -9.21 -1.16 -9.71
N TRP A 292 -9.90 -0.74 -8.65
CA TRP A 292 -10.86 0.36 -8.73
C TRP A 292 -10.22 1.68 -8.34
N MET A 293 -10.30 2.66 -9.21
CA MET A 293 -9.93 4.03 -8.89
C MET A 293 -11.17 4.94 -8.82
N LEU A 294 -11.17 5.87 -7.86
CA LEU A 294 -12.09 7.01 -7.84
C LEU A 294 -11.63 8.04 -8.86
N ASN A 295 -12.50 8.40 -9.78
CA ASN A 295 -12.18 9.34 -10.84
C ASN A 295 -12.08 10.78 -10.33
N TYR A 296 -11.16 11.58 -10.84
CA TYR A 296 -10.92 12.96 -10.43
C TYR A 296 -12.18 13.85 -10.50
N THR A 297 -13.13 13.52 -11.37
CA THR A 297 -14.42 14.24 -11.50
C THR A 297 -15.25 14.18 -10.24
N ASN A 298 -15.00 13.20 -9.39
CA ASN A 298 -15.68 12.95 -8.12
C ASN A 298 -14.85 13.35 -6.90
N PHE A 299 -13.70 14.00 -7.11
CA PHE A 299 -12.91 14.53 -6.02
C PHE A 299 -13.60 15.76 -5.39
N PRO A 300 -13.50 15.95 -4.07
CA PRO A 300 -14.13 17.05 -3.35
C PRO A 300 -13.35 18.37 -3.55
N ILE A 301 -13.08 18.77 -4.79
CA ILE A 301 -12.24 19.94 -5.13
C ILE A 301 -12.77 21.22 -4.49
N LYS A 302 -14.10 21.34 -4.37
CA LYS A 302 -14.76 22.52 -3.74
C LYS A 302 -14.55 22.59 -2.23
N GLU A 303 -14.23 21.47 -1.60
CA GLU A 303 -13.97 21.36 -0.16
C GLU A 303 -12.48 21.65 0.17
N ILE A 304 -11.63 21.78 -0.86
CA ILE A 304 -10.22 22.13 -0.67
C ILE A 304 -10.11 23.65 -0.56
N PRO A 305 -9.82 24.19 0.64
CA PRO A 305 -9.69 25.63 0.83
C PRO A 305 -8.56 26.18 -0.07
N PHE A 306 -8.79 27.33 -0.73
CA PHE A 306 -7.78 28.10 -1.47
C PHE A 306 -7.34 27.58 -2.85
N ARG A 307 -8.18 26.83 -3.55
CA ARG A 307 -8.05 26.65 -5.00
C ARG A 307 -9.11 27.48 -5.73
N LEU A 308 -8.96 28.79 -5.69
CA LEU A 308 -9.60 29.74 -6.61
C LEU A 308 -8.57 30.23 -7.62
#